data_9239a9aa9b37b557de00c830849151c4
#
_entry.id   9239a9aa9b37b557de00c830849151c4
#
_cell.length_a   1.000
_cell.length_b   1.000
_cell.length_c   1.000
_cell.angle_alpha   90.00
_cell.angle_beta   90.00
_cell.angle_gamma   90.00
#
_symmetry.space_group_name_H-M   'P 1'
#
loop_
_entity.id
_entity.type
_entity.pdbx_description
1 polymer ?
#
loop_
_entity_poly.entity_id
_entity_poly.type
_entity_poly.pdbx_seq_one_letter_code
_entity_poly.pdbx_strand_id
1 'polypeptide(L)'
;MNYYVSKCLVYLIYLTPFFLLTGPALPDISATLCGLCFIYLTIANKDWKFYKSKIVIFFFIFSFYLILNSSLSNNIIHSYENSLFYIRFIFFALAIWYALVNYPNVISKLFVILTVIFIFLVIDSLIQFYLGYNIFLIEYRAANRITSVFGQESILGSFLIRFLPIYISLLILKNNKKNIN
;
A
#
# COMPACT_ATOMS: atom_id res chain seq x y z
N MET A 1 12.57 9.60 -21.42
CA MET A 1 12.79 8.66 -20.31
C MET A 1 11.83 8.90 -19.15
N ASN A 2 11.64 10.13 -18.70
CA ASN A 2 10.71 10.45 -17.58
C ASN A 2 9.26 9.97 -17.78
N TYR A 3 8.75 9.98 -19.00
CA TYR A 3 7.40 9.51 -19.31
C TYR A 3 7.19 8.02 -19.05
N TYR A 4 8.16 7.17 -19.40
CA TYR A 4 8.06 5.72 -19.16
C TYR A 4 8.15 5.40 -17.67
N VAL A 5 9.05 6.08 -16.94
CA VAL A 5 9.21 5.88 -15.49
C VAL A 5 7.95 6.33 -14.74
N SER A 6 7.35 7.45 -15.13
CA SER A 6 6.11 7.91 -14.50
C SER A 6 4.92 6.99 -14.79
N LYS A 7 4.81 6.42 -15.98
CA LYS A 7 3.83 5.38 -16.28
C LYS A 7 4.07 4.10 -15.44
N CYS A 8 5.33 3.66 -15.37
CA CYS A 8 5.70 2.51 -14.54
C CYS A 8 5.28 2.72 -13.08
N LEU A 9 5.58 3.89 -12.50
CA LEU A 9 5.15 4.26 -11.16
C LEU A 9 3.64 4.12 -10.97
N VAL A 10 2.84 4.69 -11.88
CA VAL A 10 1.38 4.64 -11.79
C VAL A 10 0.86 3.20 -11.90
N TYR A 11 1.42 2.39 -12.79
CA TYR A 11 1.03 0.96 -12.90
C TYR A 11 1.40 0.16 -11.66
N LEU A 12 2.58 0.37 -11.08
CA LEU A 12 2.97 -0.26 -9.82
C LEU A 12 2.00 0.09 -8.68
N ILE A 13 1.59 1.37 -8.58
CA ILE A 13 0.59 1.80 -7.60
C ILE A 13 -0.75 1.09 -7.82
N TYR A 14 -1.19 0.86 -9.06
CA TYR A 14 -2.42 0.12 -9.35
C TYR A 14 -2.33 -1.37 -9.00
N LEU A 15 -1.14 -1.97 -9.14
CA LEU A 15 -0.90 -3.37 -8.83
C LEU A 15 -0.71 -3.63 -7.33
N THR A 16 -0.24 -2.64 -6.57
CA THR A 16 0.03 -2.79 -5.13
C THR A 16 -1.15 -3.39 -4.34
N PRO A 17 -2.43 -2.97 -4.52
CA PRO A 17 -3.55 -3.58 -3.81
C PRO A 17 -3.74 -5.06 -4.11
N PHE A 18 -3.45 -5.52 -5.33
CA PHE A 18 -3.48 -6.95 -5.68
C PHE A 18 -2.32 -7.72 -5.05
N PHE A 19 -1.12 -7.14 -5.04
CA PHE A 19 0.05 -7.76 -4.41
C PHE A 19 -0.15 -7.99 -2.92
N LEU A 20 -0.90 -7.11 -2.25
CA LEU A 20 -1.26 -7.28 -0.84
C LEU A 20 -2.12 -8.52 -0.54
N LEU A 21 -2.75 -9.12 -1.55
CA LEU A 21 -3.49 -10.38 -1.41
C LEU A 21 -2.59 -11.61 -1.51
N THR A 22 -1.37 -11.48 -2.04
CA THR A 22 -0.48 -12.62 -2.36
C THR A 22 0.55 -12.93 -1.27
N GLY A 23 0.59 -12.12 -0.20
CA GLY A 23 1.57 -12.26 0.88
C GLY A 23 2.54 -11.06 0.96
N PRO A 24 3.54 -11.09 1.86
CA PRO A 24 4.34 -9.90 2.18
C PRO A 24 5.39 -9.52 1.12
N ALA A 25 5.90 -10.46 0.34
CA ALA A 25 7.05 -10.24 -0.54
C ALA A 25 6.75 -9.28 -1.71
N LEU A 26 5.64 -9.51 -2.44
CA LEU A 26 5.30 -8.69 -3.62
C LEU A 26 4.96 -7.23 -3.25
N PRO A 27 4.18 -6.94 -2.20
CA PRO A 27 3.97 -5.56 -1.76
C PRO A 27 5.26 -4.84 -1.38
N ASP A 28 6.20 -5.53 -0.74
CA ASP A 28 7.48 -4.97 -0.33
C ASP A 28 8.35 -4.59 -1.53
N ILE A 29 8.41 -5.45 -2.54
CA ILE A 29 9.09 -5.18 -3.81
C ILE A 29 8.41 -3.99 -4.51
N SER A 30 7.08 -4.00 -4.61
CA SER A 30 6.30 -2.92 -5.23
C SER A 30 6.54 -1.57 -4.54
N ALA A 31 6.49 -1.53 -3.21
CA ALA A 31 6.73 -0.30 -2.44
C ALA A 31 8.16 0.24 -2.68
N THR A 32 9.15 -0.64 -2.72
CA THR A 32 10.55 -0.28 -2.98
C THR A 32 10.71 0.29 -4.39
N LEU A 33 10.15 -0.38 -5.41
CA LEU A 33 10.21 0.08 -6.79
C LEU A 33 9.48 1.42 -6.98
N CYS A 34 8.31 1.61 -6.36
CA CYS A 34 7.60 2.89 -6.37
C CYS A 34 8.45 4.01 -5.76
N GLY A 35 9.12 3.74 -4.64
CA GLY A 35 10.04 4.69 -4.00
C GLY A 35 11.21 5.07 -4.89
N LEU A 36 11.84 4.09 -5.54
CA LEU A 36 12.95 4.34 -6.48
C LEU A 36 12.50 5.14 -7.70
N CYS A 37 11.34 4.80 -8.30
CA CYS A 37 10.76 5.57 -9.39
C CYS A 37 10.49 7.03 -8.98
N PHE A 38 9.96 7.25 -7.78
CA PHE A 38 9.70 8.57 -7.24
C PHE A 38 10.99 9.38 -7.06
N ILE A 39 12.04 8.79 -6.45
CA ILE A 39 13.34 9.45 -6.26
C ILE A 39 13.91 9.85 -7.63
N TYR A 40 13.91 8.93 -8.59
CA TYR A 40 14.37 9.24 -9.94
C TYR A 40 13.61 10.41 -10.57
N LEU A 41 12.28 10.40 -10.51
CA LEU A 41 11.43 11.45 -11.09
C LEU A 41 11.64 12.82 -10.44
N THR A 42 11.80 12.85 -9.11
CA THR A 42 12.02 14.11 -8.38
C THR A 42 13.39 14.71 -8.67
N ILE A 43 14.42 13.89 -8.80
CA ILE A 43 15.76 14.34 -9.21
C ILE A 43 15.74 14.83 -10.66
N ALA A 44 15.19 14.05 -11.58
CA ALA A 44 15.15 14.37 -13.01
C ALA A 44 14.34 15.64 -13.33
N ASN A 45 13.25 15.87 -12.61
CA ASN A 45 12.37 17.03 -12.78
C ASN A 45 12.72 18.20 -11.85
N LYS A 46 13.70 18.04 -10.95
CA LYS A 46 14.10 19.00 -9.89
C LYS A 46 12.91 19.43 -9.00
N ASP A 47 11.98 18.52 -8.74
CA ASP A 47 10.73 18.80 -8.03
C ASP A 47 10.83 18.44 -6.53
N TRP A 48 11.48 19.32 -5.76
CA TRP A 48 11.75 19.10 -4.34
C TRP A 48 10.60 19.48 -3.41
N LYS A 49 9.46 19.94 -3.94
CA LYS A 49 8.31 20.41 -3.13
C LYS A 49 7.75 19.35 -2.19
N PHE A 50 7.77 18.06 -2.61
CA PHE A 50 7.24 16.96 -1.82
C PHE A 50 8.01 16.71 -0.53
N TYR A 51 9.32 16.98 -0.51
CA TYR A 51 10.18 16.79 0.67
C TYR A 51 10.02 17.90 1.72
N LYS A 52 9.49 19.07 1.33
CA LYS A 52 9.35 20.24 2.21
C LYS A 52 8.12 20.19 3.12
N SER A 53 7.26 19.19 3.00
CA SER A 53 6.09 19.04 3.86
C SER A 53 6.49 18.74 5.30
N LYS A 54 5.85 19.42 6.27
CA LYS A 54 6.07 19.22 7.71
C LYS A 54 5.88 17.76 8.12
N ILE A 55 4.88 17.07 7.54
CA ILE A 55 4.59 15.66 7.80
C ILE A 55 5.76 14.78 7.34
N VAL A 56 6.30 15.04 6.15
CA VAL A 56 7.43 14.29 5.60
C VAL A 56 8.69 14.49 6.44
N ILE A 57 8.98 15.72 6.84
CA ILE A 57 10.11 16.03 7.73
C ILE A 57 9.95 15.28 9.06
N PHE A 58 8.74 15.28 9.64
CA PHE A 58 8.46 14.52 10.86
C PHE A 58 8.75 13.02 10.68
N PHE A 59 8.33 12.40 9.57
CA PHE A 59 8.61 10.98 9.32
C PHE A 59 10.10 10.69 9.11
N PHE A 60 10.87 11.59 8.50
CA PHE A 60 12.32 11.45 8.41
C PHE A 60 13.00 11.54 9.80
N ILE A 61 12.59 12.50 10.64
CA ILE A 61 13.07 12.62 12.02
C ILE A 61 12.72 11.34 12.81
N PHE A 62 11.49 10.84 12.66
CA PHE A 62 11.06 9.61 13.32
C PHE A 62 11.85 8.39 12.85
N SER A 63 12.15 8.27 11.54
CA SER A 63 13.01 7.19 11.03
C SER A 63 14.44 7.28 11.57
N PHE A 64 14.99 8.47 11.68
CA PHE A 64 16.30 8.69 12.30
C PHE A 64 16.29 8.28 13.78
N TYR A 65 15.24 8.63 14.52
CA TYR A 65 15.06 8.18 15.91
C TYR A 65 15.00 6.64 16.00
N LEU A 66 14.29 5.95 15.10
CA LEU A 66 14.23 4.49 15.08
C LEU A 66 15.62 3.87 14.87
N ILE A 67 16.43 4.43 13.97
CA ILE A 67 17.79 3.99 13.71
C ILE A 67 18.67 4.18 14.94
N LEU A 68 18.60 5.32 15.62
CA LEU A 68 19.33 5.56 16.86
C LEU A 68 18.91 4.59 17.97
N ASN A 69 17.61 4.35 18.11
CA ASN A 69 17.09 3.42 19.11
C ASN A 69 17.52 1.96 18.85
N SER A 70 17.72 1.60 17.58
CA SER A 70 18.21 0.26 17.21
C SER A 70 19.60 -0.05 17.77
N SER A 71 20.46 0.96 17.99
CA SER A 71 21.78 0.79 18.61
C SER A 71 21.70 0.40 20.10
N LEU A 72 20.57 0.64 20.75
CA LEU A 72 20.32 0.31 22.15
C LEU A 72 19.59 -1.03 22.33
N SER A 73 19.33 -1.74 21.26
CA SER A 73 18.59 -3.01 21.27
C SER A 73 19.46 -4.18 21.66
N ASN A 74 18.88 -5.18 22.32
CA ASN A 74 19.57 -6.45 22.65
C ASN A 74 20.01 -7.24 21.40
N ASN A 75 19.29 -7.08 20.28
CA ASN A 75 19.64 -7.68 18.99
C ASN A 75 19.83 -6.56 17.95
N ILE A 76 21.02 -5.98 17.96
CA ILE A 76 21.37 -4.78 17.19
C ILE A 76 21.19 -5.01 15.68
N ILE A 77 21.69 -6.12 15.14
CA ILE A 77 21.64 -6.40 13.68
C ILE A 77 20.21 -6.45 13.18
N HIS A 78 19.36 -7.25 13.82
CA HIS A 78 17.97 -7.40 13.42
C HIS A 78 17.15 -6.10 13.59
N SER A 79 17.47 -5.32 14.62
CA SER A 79 16.82 -4.01 14.85
C SER A 79 17.21 -3.00 13.79
N TYR A 80 18.47 -2.98 13.35
CA TYR A 80 18.93 -2.12 12.25
C TYR A 80 18.29 -2.51 10.90
N GLU A 81 18.19 -3.80 10.57
CA GLU A 81 17.50 -4.26 9.38
C GLU A 81 16.08 -3.69 9.33
N ASN A 82 15.30 -3.86 10.39
CA ASN A 82 13.92 -3.39 10.43
C ASN A 82 13.81 -1.85 10.34
N SER A 83 14.63 -1.10 11.06
CA SER A 83 14.57 0.37 11.07
C SER A 83 15.06 1.01 9.78
N LEU A 84 16.09 0.46 9.12
CA LEU A 84 16.54 0.93 7.82
C LEU A 84 15.51 0.66 6.72
N PHE A 85 14.93 -0.54 6.72
CA PHE A 85 13.89 -0.88 5.75
C PHE A 85 12.60 -0.06 5.92
N TYR A 86 12.36 0.53 7.09
CA TYR A 86 11.20 1.38 7.33
C TYR A 86 11.18 2.64 6.44
N ILE A 87 12.34 3.19 6.09
CA ILE A 87 12.47 4.38 5.24
C ILE A 87 11.80 4.19 3.87
N ARG A 88 11.76 2.99 3.32
CA ARG A 88 11.10 2.70 2.03
C ARG A 88 9.62 3.10 2.01
N PHE A 89 8.93 2.97 3.16
CA PHE A 89 7.51 3.32 3.25
C PHE A 89 7.27 4.83 3.16
N ILE A 90 8.24 5.64 3.60
CA ILE A 90 8.18 7.10 3.41
C ILE A 90 8.24 7.42 1.91
N PHE A 91 9.18 6.84 1.20
CA PHE A 91 9.30 7.05 -0.25
C PHE A 91 8.10 6.49 -1.03
N PHE A 92 7.53 5.38 -0.58
CA PHE A 92 6.29 4.85 -1.14
C PHE A 92 5.10 5.80 -0.94
N ALA A 93 4.94 6.36 0.26
CA ALA A 93 3.91 7.36 0.52
C ALA A 93 4.08 8.62 -0.33
N LEU A 94 5.32 9.09 -0.49
CA LEU A 94 5.66 10.19 -1.38
C LEU A 94 5.38 9.88 -2.85
N ALA A 95 5.65 8.65 -3.29
CA ALA A 95 5.33 8.15 -4.63
C ALA A 95 3.84 8.20 -4.92
N ILE A 96 3.02 7.74 -3.96
CA ILE A 96 1.55 7.83 -4.06
C ILE A 96 1.11 9.29 -4.12
N TRP A 97 1.62 10.16 -3.24
CA TRP A 97 1.28 11.57 -3.26
C TRP A 97 1.66 12.22 -4.59
N TYR A 98 2.86 11.96 -5.11
CA TYR A 98 3.28 12.42 -6.43
C TYR A 98 2.32 11.98 -7.54
N ALA A 99 1.90 10.71 -7.53
CA ALA A 99 0.96 10.17 -8.50
C ALA A 99 -0.42 10.82 -8.41
N LEU A 100 -0.94 11.04 -7.20
CA LEU A 100 -2.24 11.67 -6.98
C LEU A 100 -2.28 13.13 -7.45
N VAL A 101 -1.18 13.86 -7.29
CA VAL A 101 -1.07 15.27 -7.72
C VAL A 101 -0.92 15.39 -9.23
N ASN A 102 -0.08 14.57 -9.85
CA ASN A 102 0.28 14.72 -11.26
C ASN A 102 -0.66 13.94 -12.22
N TYR A 103 -1.39 12.94 -11.72
CA TYR A 103 -2.25 12.07 -12.54
C TYR A 103 -3.69 12.03 -11.98
N PRO A 104 -4.58 12.94 -12.41
CA PRO A 104 -5.93 13.06 -11.85
C PRO A 104 -6.78 11.78 -11.95
N ASN A 105 -6.51 10.93 -12.93
CA ASN A 105 -7.24 9.67 -13.14
C ASN A 105 -6.85 8.57 -12.13
N VAL A 106 -5.76 8.73 -11.38
CA VAL A 106 -5.28 7.73 -10.40
C VAL A 106 -6.33 7.50 -9.31
N ILE A 107 -6.95 8.56 -8.80
CA ILE A 107 -7.99 8.47 -7.76
C ILE A 107 -9.15 7.58 -8.21
N SER A 108 -9.70 7.86 -9.39
CA SER A 108 -10.85 7.11 -9.91
C SER A 108 -10.52 5.64 -10.20
N LYS A 109 -9.33 5.37 -10.74
CA LYS A 109 -8.89 4.00 -11.02
C LYS A 109 -8.60 3.22 -9.74
N LEU A 110 -7.89 3.81 -8.76
CA LEU A 110 -7.66 3.17 -7.46
C LEU A 110 -8.97 2.87 -6.74
N PHE A 111 -9.94 3.78 -6.79
CA PHE A 111 -11.26 3.53 -6.23
C PHE A 111 -11.91 2.30 -6.84
N VAL A 112 -11.91 2.18 -8.18
CA VAL A 112 -12.47 1.01 -8.87
C VAL A 112 -11.72 -0.28 -8.51
N ILE A 113 -10.38 -0.25 -8.50
CA ILE A 113 -9.55 -1.41 -8.13
C ILE A 113 -9.88 -1.88 -6.71
N LEU A 114 -9.91 -0.98 -5.74
CA LEU A 114 -10.26 -1.34 -4.36
C LEU A 114 -11.69 -1.85 -4.25
N THR A 115 -12.65 -1.28 -4.99
CA THR A 115 -14.03 -1.77 -5.01
C THR A 115 -14.09 -3.21 -5.50
N VAL A 116 -13.38 -3.53 -6.59
CA VAL A 116 -13.33 -4.90 -7.13
C VAL A 116 -12.71 -5.86 -6.11
N ILE A 117 -11.61 -5.46 -5.46
CA ILE A 117 -10.96 -6.28 -4.42
C ILE A 117 -11.91 -6.52 -3.23
N PHE A 118 -12.59 -5.49 -2.73
CA PHE A 118 -13.54 -5.65 -1.63
C PHE A 118 -14.70 -6.59 -1.99
N ILE A 119 -15.31 -6.41 -3.16
CA ILE A 119 -16.40 -7.28 -3.64
C ILE A 119 -15.90 -8.73 -3.75
N PHE A 120 -14.72 -8.93 -4.33
CA PHE A 120 -14.11 -10.25 -4.48
C PHE A 120 -13.88 -10.91 -3.10
N LEU A 121 -13.27 -10.21 -2.15
CA LEU A 121 -13.03 -10.74 -0.80
C LEU A 121 -14.33 -11.07 -0.05
N VAL A 122 -15.36 -10.25 -0.20
CA VAL A 122 -16.68 -10.52 0.42
C VAL A 122 -17.32 -11.76 -0.19
N ILE A 123 -17.34 -11.88 -1.52
CA ILE A 123 -17.91 -13.05 -2.20
C ILE A 123 -17.14 -14.32 -1.82
N ASP A 124 -15.81 -14.29 -1.88
CA ASP A 124 -14.97 -15.44 -1.52
C ASP A 124 -15.15 -15.86 -0.06
N SER A 125 -15.31 -14.89 0.84
CA SER A 125 -15.60 -15.13 2.25
C SER A 125 -16.96 -15.79 2.47
N LEU A 126 -17.99 -15.37 1.72
CA LEU A 126 -19.31 -15.98 1.77
C LEU A 126 -19.29 -17.41 1.22
N ILE A 127 -18.57 -17.65 0.14
CA ILE A 127 -18.38 -19.01 -0.42
C ILE A 127 -17.72 -19.89 0.64
N GLN A 128 -16.63 -19.43 1.26
CA GLN A 128 -15.92 -20.17 2.30
C GLN A 128 -16.82 -20.45 3.51
N PHE A 129 -17.70 -19.50 3.88
CA PHE A 129 -18.65 -19.69 4.99
C PHE A 129 -19.67 -20.79 4.71
N TYR A 130 -20.25 -20.83 3.49
CA TYR A 130 -21.32 -21.78 3.15
C TYR A 130 -20.82 -23.15 2.69
N LEU A 131 -19.69 -23.19 1.94
CA LEU A 131 -19.18 -24.42 1.34
C LEU A 131 -18.05 -25.07 2.15
N GLY A 132 -17.47 -24.37 3.12
CA GLY A 132 -16.34 -24.86 3.91
C GLY A 132 -14.98 -24.65 3.24
N TYR A 133 -14.93 -24.20 1.98
CA TYR A 133 -13.72 -23.90 1.23
C TYR A 133 -13.92 -22.64 0.37
N ASN A 134 -12.84 -21.92 0.12
CA ASN A 134 -12.85 -20.71 -0.73
C ASN A 134 -12.75 -21.06 -2.23
N ILE A 135 -12.75 -20.02 -3.11
CA ILE A 135 -12.62 -20.19 -4.58
C ILE A 135 -11.34 -20.93 -4.95
N PHE A 136 -10.27 -20.85 -4.15
CA PHE A 136 -8.99 -21.56 -4.36
C PHE A 136 -8.93 -22.93 -3.67
N LEU A 137 -10.06 -23.48 -3.22
CA LEU A 137 -10.18 -24.77 -2.52
C LEU A 137 -9.39 -24.80 -1.19
N ILE A 138 -9.15 -23.65 -0.58
CA ILE A 138 -8.55 -23.57 0.75
C ILE A 138 -9.65 -23.83 1.80
N GLU A 139 -9.48 -24.92 2.54
CA GLU A 139 -10.44 -25.36 3.53
C GLU A 139 -10.54 -24.42 4.73
N TYR A 140 -11.71 -24.44 5.35
CA TYR A 140 -12.03 -23.80 6.61
C TYR A 140 -11.18 -24.40 7.74
N ARG A 141 -10.39 -23.64 8.45
CA ARG A 141 -9.56 -24.17 9.53
C ARG A 141 -10.29 -24.32 10.86
N ALA A 142 -9.75 -25.20 11.72
CA ALA A 142 -10.27 -25.64 13.01
C ALA A 142 -10.63 -24.52 14.02
N ALA A 143 -10.28 -23.26 13.76
CA ALA A 143 -10.62 -22.11 14.60
C ALA A 143 -11.92 -21.39 14.17
N ASN A 144 -12.71 -21.95 13.25
CA ASN A 144 -13.94 -21.37 12.70
C ASN A 144 -13.79 -19.90 12.22
N ARG A 145 -12.62 -19.56 11.68
CA ARG A 145 -12.35 -18.20 11.16
C ARG A 145 -12.26 -18.22 9.65
N ILE A 146 -13.02 -17.34 9.01
CA ILE A 146 -12.99 -17.10 7.57
C ILE A 146 -11.67 -16.39 7.24
N THR A 147 -10.92 -16.94 6.32
CA THR A 147 -9.61 -16.42 5.90
C THR A 147 -9.59 -15.95 4.46
N SER A 148 -10.56 -16.38 3.65
CA SER A 148 -10.63 -16.09 2.21
C SER A 148 -9.31 -16.47 1.52
N VAL A 149 -8.75 -15.59 0.71
CA VAL A 149 -7.50 -15.81 -0.03
C VAL A 149 -6.24 -15.86 0.84
N PHE A 150 -6.31 -15.45 2.10
CA PHE A 150 -5.15 -15.39 3.00
C PHE A 150 -4.72 -16.76 3.57
N GLY A 151 -5.37 -17.82 3.15
CA GLY A 151 -4.99 -19.20 3.48
C GLY A 151 -5.03 -19.48 4.97
N GLN A 152 -3.86 -19.64 5.56
CA GLN A 152 -3.75 -20.00 6.98
C GLN A 152 -3.82 -18.81 7.94
N GLU A 153 -3.71 -17.60 7.43
CA GLU A 153 -3.61 -16.38 8.21
C GLU A 153 -4.99 -15.75 8.44
N SER A 154 -5.39 -15.57 9.70
CA SER A 154 -6.68 -14.95 10.07
C SER A 154 -6.61 -13.42 10.00
N ILE A 155 -6.14 -12.86 8.87
CA ILE A 155 -5.92 -11.42 8.71
C ILE A 155 -7.00 -10.70 7.91
N LEU A 156 -7.97 -11.40 7.33
CA LEU A 156 -9.02 -10.82 6.48
C LEU A 156 -9.71 -9.60 7.12
N GLY A 157 -10.17 -9.73 8.36
CA GLY A 157 -10.87 -8.63 9.05
C GLY A 157 -9.95 -7.42 9.26
N SER A 158 -8.71 -7.65 9.70
CA SER A 158 -7.73 -6.57 9.88
C SER A 158 -7.33 -5.91 8.56
N PHE A 159 -7.27 -6.67 7.47
CA PHE A 159 -7.05 -6.15 6.13
C PHE A 159 -8.19 -5.20 5.71
N LEU A 160 -9.44 -5.65 5.79
CA LEU A 160 -10.61 -4.85 5.42
C LEU A 160 -10.70 -3.56 6.24
N ILE A 161 -10.50 -3.62 7.56
CA ILE A 161 -10.55 -2.45 8.44
C ILE A 161 -9.45 -1.44 8.10
N ARG A 162 -8.23 -1.88 7.79
CA ARG A 162 -7.13 -0.97 7.42
C ARG A 162 -7.34 -0.28 6.08
N PHE A 163 -7.99 -0.95 5.13
CA PHE A 163 -8.27 -0.38 3.81
C PHE A 163 -9.54 0.47 3.77
N LEU A 164 -10.46 0.30 4.71
CA LEU A 164 -11.72 1.06 4.76
C LEU A 164 -11.50 2.58 4.78
N PRO A 165 -10.61 3.17 5.60
CA PRO A 165 -10.35 4.61 5.59
C PRO A 165 -9.81 5.11 4.26
N ILE A 166 -8.94 4.32 3.61
CA ILE A 166 -8.38 4.66 2.29
C ILE A 166 -9.50 4.67 1.24
N TYR A 167 -10.36 3.66 1.26
CA TYR A 167 -11.49 3.54 0.36
C TYR A 167 -12.47 4.71 0.51
N ILE A 168 -12.83 5.06 1.74
CA ILE A 168 -13.72 6.21 2.04
C ILE A 168 -13.07 7.52 1.57
N SER A 169 -11.78 7.71 1.82
CA SER A 169 -11.04 8.90 1.38
C SER A 169 -11.06 9.05 -0.16
N LEU A 170 -10.85 7.96 -0.89
CA LEU A 170 -10.91 7.95 -2.35
C LEU A 170 -12.32 8.25 -2.86
N LEU A 171 -13.36 7.74 -2.19
CA LEU A 171 -14.76 8.02 -2.52
C LEU A 171 -15.07 9.50 -2.36
N ILE A 172 -14.68 10.13 -1.26
CA ILE A 172 -14.86 11.56 -1.01
C ILE A 172 -14.14 12.39 -2.06
N LEU A 173 -12.87 12.08 -2.35
CA LEU A 173 -12.06 12.78 -3.34
C LEU A 173 -12.65 12.65 -4.76
N LYS A 174 -13.18 11.48 -5.09
CA LYS A 174 -13.85 11.25 -6.39
C LYS A 174 -15.13 12.08 -6.54
N ASN A 175 -15.93 12.17 -5.47
CA ASN A 175 -17.18 12.93 -5.49
C ASN A 175 -16.91 14.45 -5.56
N ASN A 176 -15.93 14.95 -4.81
CA ASN A 176 -15.55 16.37 -4.86
C ASN A 176 -15.06 16.78 -6.25
N LYS A 177 -14.37 15.91 -6.98
CA LYS A 177 -13.98 16.19 -8.38
C LYS A 177 -15.16 16.27 -9.35
N LYS A 178 -16.24 15.53 -9.11
CA LYS A 178 -17.44 15.61 -9.94
C LYS A 178 -18.21 16.91 -9.74
N ASN A 179 -18.11 17.54 -8.58
CA ASN A 179 -18.81 18.78 -8.25
C ASN A 179 -18.08 20.05 -8.73
N ILE A 180 -16.84 19.92 -9.22
CA ILE A 180 -15.99 21.03 -9.69
C ILE A 180 -15.94 21.10 -11.24
N ASN A 181 -16.38 20.05 -11.92
CA ASN A 181 -16.52 19.98 -13.38
C ASN A 181 -18.00 20.13 -13.79
#